data_9009743faafa0e0c98a1c5a8209ab42a
#
_entry.id   9009743faafa0e0c98a1c5a8209ab42a
#
_cell.length_a   1.000
_cell.length_b   1.000
_cell.length_c   1.000
_cell.angle_alpha   90.00
_cell.angle_beta   90.00
_cell.angle_gamma   90.00
#
_symmetry.space_group_name_H-M   'P 1'
#
loop_
_entity.id
_entity.type
_entity.pdbx_description
1 polymer ?
#
loop_
_entity_poly.entity_id
_entity_poly.type
_entity_poly.pdbx_seq_one_letter_code
_entity_poly.pdbx_strand_id
1 'polypeptide(L)' 'MQRLRALAAAPLNRATLSPREREVAAVVAAGKSNREIATVLVLSERTAQNHVQHILTELGFTNRSQIAAWASRNPGPK' A
#
# COMPACT_ATOMS: atom_id res chain seq x y z
N MET A 1 -24.34 -14.25 8.91
CA MET A 1 -24.25 -13.95 8.56
C MET A 1 -23.62 -13.52 8.50
N GLN A 2 -23.43 -13.48 8.25
CA GLN A 2 -22.97 -13.09 7.86
C GLN A 2 -22.29 -12.74 7.65
N ARG A 3 -22.21 -12.93 7.45
CA ARG A 3 -21.73 -12.59 6.99
C ARG A 3 -21.09 -12.15 6.76
N LEU A 4 -20.81 -12.15 6.60
CA LEU A 4 -20.33 -11.62 6.14
C LEU A 4 -19.62 -11.45 5.93
N ARG A 5 -19.63 -11.91 5.75
CA ARG A 5 -19.18 -11.71 5.29
C ARG A 5 -18.65 -11.39 4.82
N ALA A 6 -18.44 -11.61 4.47
CA ALA A 6 -18.10 -11.26 3.82
C ALA A 6 -17.71 -10.72 3.50
N LEU A 7 -17.71 -10.82 3.24
CA LEU A 7 -17.56 -10.18 2.80
C LEU A 7 -16.96 -9.73 2.60
N ALA A 8 -17.19 -10.16 2.20
CA ALA A 8 -16.77 -9.50 1.89
C ALA A 8 -15.68 -9.32 1.54
N ALA A 9 -15.52 -9.37 1.52
CA ALA A 9 -14.44 -9.66 1.09
C ALA A 9 -13.64 -8.87 0.11
N ALA A 10 -13.50 -9.26 -1.03
CA ALA A 10 -12.68 -8.72 -2.04
C ALA A 10 -12.59 -7.21 -2.08
N PRO A 11 -13.67 -6.51 -2.10
CA PRO A 11 -13.61 -5.06 -2.20
C PRO A 11 -12.94 -4.42 -1.00
N LEU A 12 -12.68 -5.20 -0.02
CA LEU A 12 -12.10 -4.71 1.21
C LEU A 12 -10.64 -4.36 1.08
N ASN A 13 -10.01 -4.77 -0.01
CA ASN A 13 -8.58 -4.55 -0.16
C ASN A 13 -8.19 -3.10 0.05
N ARG A 14 -8.95 -2.18 -0.49
CA ARG A 14 -8.61 -0.77 -0.33
C ARG A 14 -8.72 -0.31 1.10
N ALA A 15 -9.66 -0.91 1.82
CA ALA A 15 -9.93 -0.50 3.18
C ALA A 15 -8.92 -1.08 4.16
N THR A 16 -8.12 -2.05 3.73
CA THR A 16 -7.19 -2.70 4.63
C THR A 16 -5.90 -1.94 4.82
N LEU A 17 -5.62 -0.98 3.96
CA LEU A 17 -4.40 -0.20 4.10
C LEU A 17 -4.61 0.94 5.07
N SER A 18 -3.68 1.10 5.99
CA SER A 18 -3.68 2.23 6.91
C SER A 18 -3.37 3.51 6.13
N PRO A 19 -3.67 4.68 6.71
CA PRO A 19 -3.30 5.93 6.06
C PRO A 19 -1.81 6.01 5.74
N ARG A 20 -0.95 5.53 6.64
CA ARG A 20 0.48 5.55 6.38
C ARG A 20 0.84 4.66 5.20
N GLU A 21 0.22 3.50 5.10
CA GLU A 21 0.50 2.60 4.00
C GLU A 21 0.01 3.17 2.68
N ARG A 22 -1.07 3.92 2.70
CA ARG A 22 -1.53 4.61 1.50
C ARG A 22 -0.52 5.66 1.05
N GLU A 23 0.10 6.34 2.00
CA GLU A 23 1.16 7.29 1.68
C GLU A 23 2.34 6.58 1.05
N VAL A 24 2.72 5.43 1.61
CA VAL A 24 3.81 4.65 1.05
C VAL A 24 3.48 4.22 -0.37
N ALA A 25 2.25 3.74 -0.59
CA ALA A 25 1.84 3.32 -1.92
C ALA A 25 1.92 4.47 -2.92
N ALA A 26 1.53 5.66 -2.50
CA ALA A 26 1.60 6.83 -3.38
C ALA A 26 3.04 7.17 -3.74
N VAL A 27 3.95 7.04 -2.79
CA VAL A 27 5.37 7.33 -3.05
C VAL A 27 5.96 6.25 -3.95
N VAL A 28 5.53 5.00 -3.78
CA VAL A 28 5.93 3.93 -4.70
C VAL A 28 5.46 4.25 -6.11
N ALA A 29 4.23 4.74 -6.22
CA ALA A 29 3.68 5.10 -7.53
C ALA A 29 4.45 6.22 -8.18
N ALA A 30 5.08 7.07 -7.38
CA ALA A 30 5.91 8.15 -7.90
C ALA A 30 7.29 7.66 -8.35
N GLY A 31 7.54 6.36 -8.24
CA GLY A 31 8.80 5.79 -8.72
C GLY A 31 9.93 5.84 -7.72
N LYS A 32 9.63 6.05 -6.46
CA LYS A 32 10.67 6.19 -5.45
C LYS A 32 11.15 4.84 -4.95
N SER A 33 12.45 4.79 -4.59
CA SER A 33 13.04 3.61 -3.98
C SER A 33 12.67 3.55 -2.50
N ASN A 34 12.94 2.43 -1.85
CA ASN A 34 12.71 2.32 -0.41
C ASN A 34 13.48 3.38 0.35
N ARG A 35 14.70 3.68 -0.10
CA ARG A 35 15.51 4.70 0.54
C ARG A 35 14.85 6.07 0.42
N GLU A 36 14.33 6.37 -0.75
CA GLU A 36 13.66 7.63 -0.99
C GLU A 36 12.35 7.72 -0.20
N ILE A 37 11.64 6.61 -0.12
CA ILE A 37 10.43 6.55 0.70
C ILE A 37 10.77 6.89 2.15
N ALA A 38 11.85 6.30 2.64
CA ALA A 38 12.28 6.54 4.01
C ALA A 38 12.55 8.02 4.24
N THR A 39 13.20 8.66 3.28
CA THR A 39 13.51 10.07 3.37
C THR A 39 12.25 10.93 3.36
N VAL A 40 11.37 10.65 2.41
CA VAL A 40 10.15 11.46 2.24
C VAL A 40 9.24 11.35 3.45
N LEU A 41 9.11 10.16 3.99
CA LEU A 41 8.17 9.91 5.09
C LEU A 41 8.83 9.93 6.46
N VAL A 42 10.12 10.21 6.49
CA VAL A 42 10.88 10.29 7.74
C VAL A 42 10.82 8.96 8.49
N LEU A 43 11.21 7.92 7.78
CA LEU A 43 11.23 6.55 8.30
C LEU A 43 12.63 5.98 8.11
N SER A 44 12.92 4.87 8.77
CA SER A 44 14.12 4.13 8.43
C SER A 44 13.85 3.38 7.13
N GLU A 45 14.92 3.06 6.41
CA GLU A 45 14.78 2.30 5.17
C GLU A 45 14.14 0.94 5.43
N ARG A 46 14.48 0.35 6.56
CA ARG A 46 13.90 -0.94 6.94
C ARG A 46 12.39 -0.82 7.15
N THR A 47 11.96 0.23 7.81
CA THR A 47 10.54 0.44 8.03
C THR A 47 9.82 0.66 6.70
N ALA A 48 10.44 1.42 5.80
CA ALA A 48 9.87 1.63 4.47
C ALA A 48 9.71 0.31 3.75
N GLN A 49 10.74 -0.55 3.82
CA GLN A 49 10.68 -1.86 3.20
C GLN A 49 9.56 -2.71 3.79
N ASN A 50 9.41 -2.66 5.10
CA ASN A 50 8.35 -3.41 5.77
C ASN A 50 6.97 -2.95 5.32
N HIS A 51 6.79 -1.65 5.18
CA HIS A 51 5.51 -1.12 4.69
C HIS A 51 5.22 -1.61 3.29
N VAL A 52 6.22 -1.57 2.41
CA VAL A 52 6.04 -2.03 1.03
C VAL A 52 5.66 -3.51 1.03
N GLN A 53 6.37 -4.30 1.81
CA GLN A 53 6.10 -5.73 1.87
C GLN A 53 4.69 -6.00 2.40
N HIS A 54 4.28 -5.25 3.40
CA HIS A 54 2.94 -5.41 3.96
C HIS A 54 1.87 -5.07 2.94
N ILE A 55 2.09 -4.01 2.17
CA ILE A 55 1.15 -3.62 1.13
C ILE A 55 1.02 -4.74 0.09
N LEU A 56 2.15 -5.30 -0.33
CA LEU A 56 2.13 -6.41 -1.29
C LEU A 56 1.28 -7.55 -0.76
N THR A 57 1.49 -7.90 0.49
CA THR A 57 0.76 -8.99 1.12
C THR A 57 -0.73 -8.68 1.22
N GLU A 58 -1.06 -7.49 1.67
CA GLU A 58 -2.45 -7.10 1.89
C GLU A 58 -3.24 -7.06 0.59
N LEU A 59 -2.62 -6.63 -0.48
CA LEU A 59 -3.31 -6.48 -1.76
C LEU A 59 -3.12 -7.70 -2.66
N GLY A 60 -2.35 -8.68 -2.21
CA GLY A 60 -2.13 -9.88 -2.99
C GLY A 60 -1.26 -9.64 -4.21
N PHE A 61 -0.34 -8.69 -4.13
CA PHE A 61 0.55 -8.36 -5.22
C PHE A 61 1.89 -9.05 -5.06
N THR A 62 2.63 -9.16 -6.16
CA THR A 62 3.93 -9.81 -6.16
C THR A 62 5.08 -8.86 -6.44
N ASN A 63 4.81 -7.65 -6.90
CA ASN A 63 5.87 -6.69 -7.17
C ASN A 63 5.38 -5.26 -7.03
N ARG A 64 6.35 -4.34 -6.99
CA ARG A 64 6.05 -2.92 -6.77
C ARG A 64 5.25 -2.29 -7.90
N SER A 65 5.45 -2.78 -9.12
CA SER A 65 4.72 -2.22 -10.25
C SER A 65 3.22 -2.35 -10.05
N GLN A 66 2.80 -3.44 -9.42
CA GLN A 66 1.38 -3.64 -9.14
C GLN A 66 0.88 -2.62 -8.12
N ILE A 67 1.71 -2.30 -7.13
CA ILE A 67 1.36 -1.26 -6.17
C ILE A 67 1.20 0.07 -6.89
N ALA A 68 2.13 0.39 -7.77
CA ALA A 68 2.09 1.65 -8.48
C ALA A 68 0.83 1.76 -9.33
N ALA A 69 0.49 0.70 -10.04
CA ALA A 69 -0.70 0.68 -10.86
C ALA A 69 -1.96 0.83 -10.02
N TRP A 70 -1.99 0.13 -8.89
CA TRP A 70 -3.12 0.21 -7.97
C TRP A 70 -3.27 1.62 -7.41
N ALA A 71 -2.17 2.23 -7.00
CA ALA A 71 -2.20 3.56 -6.40
C ALA A 71 -2.63 4.61 -7.41
N SER A 72 -2.28 4.42 -8.68
CA SER A 72 -2.74 5.32 -9.72
C SER A 72 -4.24 5.34 -9.85
N ARG A 73 -4.86 4.18 -9.69
CA ARG A 73 -6.31 4.06 -9.80
C ARG A 73 -7.02 4.36 -8.49
N ASN A 74 -6.28 4.37 -7.40
CA ASN A 74 -6.84 4.58 -6.07
C ASN A 74 -6.03 5.63 -5.34
N PRO A 75 -6.16 6.91 -5.77
CA PRO A 75 -5.38 7.98 -5.14
C PRO A 75 -5.58 7.99 -3.65
N GLY A 76 -4.53 8.36 -2.95
CA GLY A 76 -4.60 8.42 -1.52
C GLY A 76 -5.60 9.46 -1.05
N PRO A 77 -5.81 9.49 0.24
CA PRO A 77 -6.72 10.48 0.82
C PRO A 77 -6.18 11.86 0.53
N LYS A 78 -7.09 12.74 0.31
CA LYS A 78 -6.72 14.11 -0.03
C LYS A 78 -7.22 15.04 1.01
#